data_856efdfb7f3f1cb5529de1ef819bbb76
#
_entry.id   856efdfb7f3f1cb5529de1ef819bbb76
#
_cell.length_a   1.000
_cell.length_b   1.000
_cell.length_c   1.000
_cell.angle_alpha   90.00
_cell.angle_beta   90.00
_cell.angle_gamma   90.00
#
_symmetry.space_group_name_H-M   'P 1'
#
loop_
_entity.id
_entity.type
_entity.pdbx_description
1 polymer ?
#
loop_
_entity_poly.entity_id
_entity_poly.type
_entity_poly.pdbx_seq_one_letter_code
_entity_poly.pdbx_strand_id
1 'polypeptide(L)'
;ALESKNYEPDIQGVYFLRDNEMRGTGMGELIELDTMPFQDKSDVFRDYPYMQRLYVVNSQRSCQFSCTYCGSPSYRDAYYEEDETIFRRRSVDNLIRELHDAKKMNPKMQSVGFFDDTFTSGKQWIRDFAREYKKYINLPYFMCTNPCLLQNEELVHMLKESGLAFIEIGVQAIDEDFRIKKVKRPDSDKHIFKTAELLRKHEIYFQATHIFGLDQ
;
A
#
# COMPACT_ATOMS: atom_id res chain seq x y z
N ALA A 1 10.98 -11.50 29.42
CA ALA A 1 10.49 -12.73 28.79
C ALA A 1 11.47 -13.23 27.71
N LEU A 2 12.07 -12.34 26.90
CA LEU A 2 13.01 -12.70 25.84
C LEU A 2 14.41 -13.11 26.38
N GLU A 3 14.69 -12.90 27.65
CA GLU A 3 15.98 -13.20 28.28
C GLU A 3 16.09 -14.64 28.80
N SER A 4 15.00 -15.39 28.88
CA SER A 4 15.04 -16.79 29.31
C SER A 4 15.36 -17.71 28.14
N LYS A 5 16.41 -18.51 28.23
CA LYS A 5 16.84 -19.49 27.21
C LYS A 5 15.79 -20.57 26.88
N ASN A 6 14.69 -20.63 27.63
CA ASN A 6 13.61 -21.62 27.48
C ASN A 6 12.24 -20.99 27.17
N TYR A 7 12.20 -19.76 26.69
CA TYR A 7 10.94 -19.12 26.31
C TYR A 7 10.40 -19.72 25.03
N GLU A 8 9.24 -20.33 25.11
CA GLU A 8 8.41 -20.75 23.97
C GLU A 8 7.17 -19.86 23.99
N PRO A 9 7.04 -18.90 23.06
CA PRO A 9 5.89 -18.00 23.05
C PRO A 9 4.63 -18.77 22.69
N ASP A 10 3.63 -18.73 23.52
CA ASP A 10 2.26 -19.18 23.22
C ASP A 10 1.46 -18.04 22.57
N ILE A 11 2.02 -17.48 21.47
CA ILE A 11 1.41 -16.41 20.72
C ILE A 11 1.24 -16.89 19.28
N GLN A 12 0.02 -16.91 18.78
CA GLN A 12 -0.27 -17.28 17.40
C GLN A 12 0.51 -16.42 16.39
N GLY A 13 1.01 -17.04 15.34
CA GLY A 13 1.79 -16.37 14.29
C GLY A 13 3.24 -16.10 14.65
N VAL A 14 3.72 -16.53 15.81
CA VAL A 14 5.13 -16.39 16.20
C VAL A 14 5.90 -17.66 15.87
N TYR A 15 6.98 -17.48 15.09
CA TYR A 15 7.92 -18.53 14.74
C TYR A 15 9.31 -18.17 15.29
N PHE A 16 10.04 -19.17 15.75
CA PHE A 16 11.41 -19.01 16.26
C PHE A 16 12.27 -20.19 15.86
N LEU A 17 13.57 -19.94 15.74
CA LEU A 17 14.56 -20.96 15.45
C LEU A 17 15.13 -21.52 16.77
N ARG A 18 15.01 -22.83 16.97
CA ARG A 18 15.61 -23.53 18.10
C ARG A 18 16.25 -24.83 17.63
N ASP A 19 17.50 -25.07 18.06
CA ASP A 19 18.27 -26.27 17.68
C ASP A 19 18.30 -26.50 16.15
N ASN A 20 18.36 -25.40 15.38
CA ASN A 20 18.31 -25.38 13.92
C ASN A 20 16.98 -25.86 13.30
N GLU A 21 15.93 -25.96 14.11
CA GLU A 21 14.58 -26.29 13.67
C GLU A 21 13.64 -25.08 13.84
N MET A 22 12.80 -24.84 12.82
CA MET A 22 11.76 -23.81 12.91
C MET A 22 10.59 -24.36 13.74
N ARG A 23 10.27 -23.69 14.84
CA ARG A 23 9.12 -23.99 15.70
C ARG A 23 8.18 -22.80 15.73
N GLY A 24 6.89 -23.03 15.86
CA GLY A 24 5.89 -21.96 15.91
C GLY A 24 4.51 -22.47 16.24
N THR A 25 3.62 -21.52 16.47
CA THR A 25 2.23 -21.75 16.89
C THR A 25 1.23 -21.79 15.75
N GLY A 26 1.71 -21.83 14.49
CA GLY A 26 0.86 -21.74 13.29
C GLY A 26 0.56 -20.30 12.89
N MET A 27 -0.30 -20.12 11.91
CA MET A 27 -0.70 -18.81 11.42
C MET A 27 -1.61 -18.12 12.45
N GLY A 28 -1.35 -16.85 12.70
CA GLY A 28 -2.21 -16.02 13.54
C GLY A 28 -3.51 -15.62 12.83
N GLU A 29 -4.54 -15.30 13.60
CA GLU A 29 -5.78 -14.75 13.05
C GLU A 29 -5.55 -13.38 12.41
N LEU A 30 -6.31 -13.07 11.37
CA LEU A 30 -6.27 -11.76 10.72
C LEU A 30 -7.03 -10.73 11.56
N ILE A 31 -6.31 -9.73 12.04
CA ILE A 31 -6.86 -8.66 12.87
C ILE A 31 -7.62 -7.65 11.98
N GLU A 32 -8.79 -7.21 12.43
CA GLU A 32 -9.51 -6.09 11.82
C GLU A 32 -8.67 -4.82 11.88
N LEU A 33 -8.40 -4.21 10.70
CA LEU A 33 -7.43 -3.12 10.59
C LEU A 33 -7.83 -1.86 11.37
N ASP A 34 -9.13 -1.61 11.53
CA ASP A 34 -9.63 -0.46 12.26
C ASP A 34 -9.47 -0.57 13.79
N THR A 35 -9.21 -1.78 14.29
CA THR A 35 -8.95 -2.03 15.72
C THR A 35 -7.48 -1.87 16.09
N MET A 36 -6.60 -1.79 15.09
CA MET A 36 -5.17 -1.62 15.35
C MET A 36 -4.88 -0.21 15.90
N PRO A 37 -3.97 -0.09 16.88
CA PRO A 37 -3.52 1.23 17.33
C PRO A 37 -2.81 1.96 16.19
N PHE A 38 -2.93 3.29 16.18
CA PHE A 38 -2.18 4.12 15.26
C PHE A 38 -0.67 4.01 15.53
N GLN A 39 0.12 4.11 14.47
CA GLN A 39 1.57 3.97 14.58
C GLN A 39 2.18 5.12 15.39
N ASP A 40 2.84 4.81 16.49
CA ASP A 40 3.69 5.77 17.18
C ASP A 40 5.04 5.91 16.42
N LYS A 41 5.28 7.10 15.90
CA LYS A 41 6.50 7.46 15.18
C LYS A 41 7.38 8.45 15.94
N SER A 42 7.10 8.68 17.22
CA SER A 42 7.79 9.66 18.03
C SER A 42 9.31 9.42 18.09
N ASP A 43 9.73 8.18 18.27
CA ASP A 43 11.14 7.81 18.28
C ASP A 43 11.82 8.02 16.93
N VAL A 44 11.14 7.62 15.83
CA VAL A 44 11.66 7.84 14.47
C VAL A 44 11.84 9.32 14.19
N PHE A 45 10.86 10.14 14.56
CA PHE A 45 10.92 11.59 14.33
C PHE A 45 11.92 12.31 15.23
N ARG A 46 12.20 11.76 16.43
CA ARG A 46 13.26 12.26 17.31
C ARG A 46 14.64 11.97 16.71
N ASP A 47 14.88 10.73 16.29
CA ASP A 47 16.18 10.26 15.85
C ASP A 47 16.48 10.67 14.39
N TYR A 48 15.43 10.84 13.57
CA TYR A 48 15.52 11.25 12.16
C TYR A 48 14.60 12.46 11.87
N PRO A 49 14.95 13.66 12.32
CA PRO A 49 14.08 14.85 12.24
C PRO A 49 13.64 15.23 10.81
N TYR A 50 14.42 14.87 9.79
CA TYR A 50 14.08 15.11 8.38
C TYR A 50 12.87 14.31 7.93
N MET A 51 12.58 13.16 8.56
CA MET A 51 11.41 12.33 8.27
C MET A 51 10.10 12.92 8.79
N GLN A 52 10.14 13.95 9.62
CA GLN A 52 8.93 14.64 10.11
C GLN A 52 8.09 15.28 8.99
N ARG A 53 8.70 15.57 7.83
CA ARG A 53 8.00 16.22 6.71
C ARG A 53 7.07 15.27 5.95
N LEU A 54 7.33 13.97 5.98
CA LEU A 54 6.56 12.95 5.29
C LEU A 54 5.96 11.96 6.30
N TYR A 55 4.64 11.90 6.37
CA TYR A 55 3.97 10.87 7.15
C TYR A 55 3.64 9.67 6.27
N VAL A 56 4.28 8.54 6.54
CA VAL A 56 4.07 7.28 5.81
C VAL A 56 2.97 6.47 6.49
N VAL A 57 2.01 5.98 5.72
CA VAL A 57 0.90 5.19 6.23
C VAL A 57 0.45 4.15 5.20
N ASN A 58 -0.16 3.06 5.67
CA ASN A 58 -0.87 2.10 4.83
C ASN A 58 -2.36 2.13 5.15
N SER A 59 -3.18 2.18 4.11
CA SER A 59 -4.65 2.11 4.23
C SER A 59 -5.18 0.70 4.11
N GLN A 60 -4.36 -0.23 3.61
CA GLN A 60 -4.77 -1.60 3.30
C GLN A 60 -3.66 -2.62 3.57
N ARG A 61 -4.04 -3.87 3.52
CA ARG A 61 -3.17 -5.04 3.49
C ARG A 61 -3.55 -5.90 2.29
N SER A 62 -2.53 -6.50 1.63
CA SER A 62 -2.70 -7.36 0.48
C SER A 62 -3.00 -6.64 -0.84
N CYS A 63 -2.81 -7.35 -1.93
CA CYS A 63 -3.02 -6.90 -3.30
C CYS A 63 -3.90 -7.91 -4.04
N GLN A 64 -4.80 -7.42 -4.89
CA GLN A 64 -5.70 -8.25 -5.69
C GLN A 64 -5.02 -8.97 -6.87
N PHE A 65 -3.78 -8.61 -7.20
CA PHE A 65 -3.05 -9.14 -8.34
C PHE A 65 -2.13 -10.30 -7.94
N SER A 66 -1.78 -11.15 -8.91
CA SER A 66 -0.98 -12.35 -8.71
C SER A 66 0.36 -12.31 -9.47
N CYS A 67 1.03 -11.14 -9.44
CA CYS A 67 2.31 -10.96 -10.10
C CYS A 67 3.36 -11.96 -9.58
N THR A 68 4.05 -12.68 -10.50
CA THR A 68 4.91 -13.82 -10.16
C THR A 68 6.19 -13.47 -9.40
N TYR A 69 6.63 -12.22 -9.45
CA TYR A 69 7.80 -11.72 -8.71
C TYR A 69 7.46 -11.19 -7.31
N CYS A 70 6.16 -11.08 -6.98
CA CYS A 70 5.69 -10.40 -5.77
C CYS A 70 5.37 -11.40 -4.66
N GLY A 71 5.68 -11.04 -3.41
CA GLY A 71 5.33 -11.84 -2.24
C GLY A 71 3.85 -11.77 -1.84
N SER A 72 3.10 -10.74 -2.29
CA SER A 72 1.68 -10.56 -1.91
C SER A 72 0.79 -11.75 -2.26
N PRO A 73 0.91 -12.42 -3.43
CA PRO A 73 0.15 -13.64 -3.71
C PRO A 73 0.43 -14.77 -2.73
N SER A 74 1.70 -15.04 -2.43
CA SER A 74 2.07 -16.11 -1.49
C SER A 74 1.54 -15.87 -0.07
N TYR A 75 1.59 -14.61 0.38
CA TYR A 75 1.00 -14.22 1.66
C TYR A 75 -0.52 -14.39 1.65
N ARG A 76 -1.15 -14.03 0.57
CA ARG A 76 -2.58 -14.21 0.34
C ARG A 76 -2.96 -15.70 0.43
N ASP A 77 -2.29 -16.54 -0.37
CA ASP A 77 -2.59 -17.96 -0.49
C ASP A 77 -2.34 -18.72 0.84
N ALA A 78 -1.52 -18.19 1.73
CA ALA A 78 -1.29 -18.73 3.06
C ALA A 78 -2.45 -18.48 4.05
N TYR A 79 -3.26 -17.44 3.84
CA TYR A 79 -4.31 -17.04 4.78
C TYR A 79 -5.74 -17.28 4.29
N TYR A 80 -5.93 -17.50 2.98
CA TYR A 80 -7.27 -17.52 2.40
C TYR A 80 -7.49 -18.77 1.56
N GLU A 81 -8.67 -19.32 1.64
CA GLU A 81 -9.16 -20.32 0.70
C GLU A 81 -9.51 -19.66 -0.64
N GLU A 82 -9.57 -20.44 -1.74
CA GLU A 82 -9.58 -19.94 -3.13
C GLU A 82 -10.66 -18.90 -3.48
N ASP A 83 -11.74 -18.78 -2.70
CA ASP A 83 -12.89 -17.91 -2.99
C ASP A 83 -13.04 -16.71 -2.03
N GLU A 84 -12.15 -16.50 -1.07
CA GLU A 84 -12.28 -15.41 -0.12
C GLU A 84 -11.67 -14.10 -0.60
N THR A 85 -12.38 -12.99 -0.33
CA THR A 85 -11.92 -11.66 -0.72
C THR A 85 -10.77 -11.19 0.15
N ILE A 86 -9.61 -11.19 -0.41
CA ILE A 86 -8.30 -11.03 0.23
C ILE A 86 -7.99 -9.58 0.61
N PHE A 87 -8.86 -8.68 0.22
CA PHE A 87 -8.60 -7.27 0.27
C PHE A 87 -9.09 -6.69 1.60
N ARG A 88 -8.16 -6.46 2.52
CA ARG A 88 -8.46 -5.87 3.82
C ARG A 88 -8.08 -4.41 3.80
N ARG A 89 -9.02 -3.55 4.13
CA ARG A 89 -8.83 -2.10 4.10
C ARG A 89 -9.40 -1.44 5.34
N ARG A 90 -8.71 -0.43 5.83
CA ARG A 90 -9.17 0.45 6.89
C ARG A 90 -10.36 1.28 6.39
N SER A 91 -11.28 1.62 7.26
CA SER A 91 -12.29 2.61 6.93
C SER A 91 -11.64 3.97 6.66
N VAL A 92 -12.30 4.78 5.85
CA VAL A 92 -11.85 6.16 5.59
C VAL A 92 -11.78 6.95 6.90
N ASP A 93 -12.77 6.79 7.77
CA ASP A 93 -12.81 7.46 9.07
C ASP A 93 -11.59 7.12 9.93
N ASN A 94 -11.25 5.84 10.04
CA ASN A 94 -10.08 5.39 10.80
C ASN A 94 -8.78 6.00 10.25
N LEU A 95 -8.61 6.00 8.93
CA LEU A 95 -7.42 6.57 8.27
C LEU A 95 -7.34 8.09 8.46
N ILE A 96 -8.45 8.81 8.30
CA ILE A 96 -8.49 10.27 8.46
C ILE A 96 -8.22 10.67 9.91
N ARG A 97 -8.71 9.91 10.89
CA ARG A 97 -8.40 10.15 12.31
C ARG A 97 -6.90 10.03 12.58
N GLU A 98 -6.24 8.97 12.09
CA GLU A 98 -4.78 8.83 12.26
C GLU A 98 -4.03 10.02 11.65
N LEU A 99 -4.35 10.39 10.41
CA LEU A 99 -3.69 11.51 9.73
C LEU A 99 -3.94 12.85 10.43
N HIS A 100 -5.14 13.07 10.96
CA HIS A 100 -5.47 14.27 11.71
C HIS A 100 -4.67 14.34 13.03
N ASP A 101 -4.56 13.23 13.76
CA ASP A 101 -3.79 13.17 14.99
C ASP A 101 -2.30 13.30 14.70
N ALA A 102 -1.80 12.65 13.64
CA ALA A 102 -0.43 12.82 13.16
C ALA A 102 -0.09 14.28 12.85
N LYS A 103 -1.00 15.00 12.17
CA LYS A 103 -0.83 16.41 11.83
C LYS A 103 -0.81 17.32 13.06
N LYS A 104 -1.60 16.99 14.10
CA LYS A 104 -1.57 17.72 15.38
C LYS A 104 -0.27 17.47 16.16
N MET A 105 0.17 16.21 16.24
CA MET A 105 1.38 15.84 16.96
C MET A 105 2.65 16.29 16.23
N ASN A 106 2.60 16.37 14.91
CA ASN A 106 3.74 16.76 14.07
C ASN A 106 3.39 17.96 13.15
N PRO A 107 3.48 19.20 13.65
CA PRO A 107 3.22 20.42 12.86
C PRO A 107 4.16 20.61 11.66
N LYS A 108 5.26 19.89 11.57
CA LYS A 108 6.19 19.92 10.44
C LYS A 108 5.77 19.03 9.28
N MET A 109 4.71 18.26 9.43
CA MET A 109 4.19 17.37 8.39
C MET A 109 3.74 18.18 7.17
N GLN A 110 4.31 17.89 6.01
CA GLN A 110 4.10 18.60 4.75
C GLN A 110 3.43 17.73 3.68
N SER A 111 3.54 16.40 3.82
CA SER A 111 2.99 15.45 2.87
C SER A 111 2.67 14.11 3.53
N VAL A 112 1.85 13.32 2.83
CA VAL A 112 1.49 11.94 3.22
C VAL A 112 1.96 10.97 2.14
N GLY A 113 2.53 9.84 2.54
CA GLY A 113 2.89 8.75 1.65
C GLY A 113 2.04 7.51 1.92
N PHE A 114 1.26 7.09 0.93
CA PHE A 114 0.51 5.84 0.98
C PHE A 114 1.33 4.74 0.32
N PHE A 115 1.89 3.85 1.14
CA PHE A 115 2.69 2.70 0.68
C PHE A 115 1.86 1.42 0.56
N ASP A 116 0.63 1.58 0.13
CA ASP A 116 -0.23 0.45 -0.18
C ASP A 116 0.26 -0.26 -1.46
N ASP A 117 0.15 -1.57 -1.51
CA ASP A 117 0.46 -2.36 -2.71
C ASP A 117 -0.33 -1.88 -3.94
N THR A 118 -1.55 -1.38 -3.72
CA THR A 118 -2.45 -0.89 -4.77
C THR A 118 -3.49 0.05 -4.18
N PHE A 119 -3.19 1.34 -4.08
CA PHE A 119 -4.06 2.31 -3.40
C PHE A 119 -5.44 2.47 -4.07
N THR A 120 -5.53 2.44 -5.40
CA THR A 120 -6.75 2.82 -6.14
C THR A 120 -7.80 1.70 -6.28
N SER A 121 -7.72 0.65 -5.51
CA SER A 121 -8.77 -0.38 -5.45
C SER A 121 -10.00 0.13 -4.70
N GLY A 122 -11.22 -0.31 -5.09
CA GLY A 122 -12.46 0.05 -4.39
C GLY A 122 -12.96 1.46 -4.67
N LYS A 123 -13.69 1.63 -5.77
CA LYS A 123 -14.16 2.94 -6.29
C LYS A 123 -14.88 3.81 -5.25
N GLN A 124 -15.77 3.23 -4.45
CA GLN A 124 -16.52 4.01 -3.46
C GLN A 124 -15.60 4.50 -2.33
N TRP A 125 -14.74 3.64 -1.84
CA TRP A 125 -13.76 4.00 -0.81
C TRP A 125 -12.87 5.17 -1.26
N ILE A 126 -12.39 5.14 -2.52
CA ILE A 126 -11.56 6.22 -3.07
C ILE A 126 -12.33 7.55 -3.15
N ARG A 127 -13.62 7.52 -3.52
CA ARG A 127 -14.46 8.73 -3.53
C ARG A 127 -14.61 9.31 -2.12
N ASP A 128 -14.89 8.46 -1.15
CA ASP A 128 -15.04 8.89 0.24
C ASP A 128 -13.70 9.40 0.79
N PHE A 129 -12.60 8.69 0.52
CA PHE A 129 -11.25 9.13 0.88
C PHE A 129 -10.94 10.51 0.29
N ALA A 130 -11.11 10.72 -1.00
CA ALA A 130 -10.78 11.98 -1.67
C ALA A 130 -11.55 13.16 -1.05
N ARG A 131 -12.84 12.96 -0.75
CA ARG A 131 -13.69 13.96 -0.10
C ARG A 131 -13.21 14.28 1.31
N GLU A 132 -13.04 13.28 2.15
CA GLU A 132 -12.67 13.47 3.56
C GLU A 132 -11.21 13.95 3.70
N TYR A 133 -10.30 13.43 2.89
CA TYR A 133 -8.90 13.85 2.89
C TYR A 133 -8.76 15.34 2.52
N LYS A 134 -9.43 15.79 1.44
CA LYS A 134 -9.45 17.20 1.04
C LYS A 134 -9.96 18.09 2.16
N LYS A 135 -11.02 17.65 2.84
CA LYS A 135 -11.67 18.42 3.89
C LYS A 135 -10.84 18.56 5.17
N TYR A 136 -10.22 17.46 5.63
CA TYR A 136 -9.62 17.43 6.97
C TYR A 136 -8.09 17.46 6.96
N ILE A 137 -7.47 16.92 5.92
CA ILE A 137 -6.00 16.80 5.86
C ILE A 137 -5.42 17.85 4.93
N ASN A 138 -5.87 17.91 3.69
CA ASN A 138 -5.52 18.89 2.66
C ASN A 138 -4.00 19.13 2.52
N LEU A 139 -3.22 18.07 2.53
CA LEU A 139 -1.78 18.05 2.26
C LEU A 139 -1.52 17.35 0.93
N PRO A 140 -0.44 17.67 0.22
CA PRO A 140 -0.04 16.86 -0.91
C PRO A 140 0.24 15.43 -0.48
N TYR A 141 -0.11 14.45 -1.32
CA TYR A 141 0.21 13.05 -1.04
C TYR A 141 0.75 12.34 -2.27
N PHE A 142 1.43 11.21 -2.00
CA PHE A 142 1.81 10.27 -3.04
C PHE A 142 1.25 8.87 -2.74
N MET A 143 1.14 8.05 -3.79
CA MET A 143 0.68 6.67 -3.70
C MET A 143 1.27 5.79 -4.79
N CYS A 144 1.15 4.46 -4.60
CA CYS A 144 1.50 3.46 -5.60
C CYS A 144 0.24 2.78 -6.15
N THR A 145 0.23 2.47 -7.44
CA THR A 145 -0.86 1.71 -8.04
C THR A 145 -0.49 1.04 -9.37
N ASN A 146 -1.43 0.27 -9.91
CA ASN A 146 -1.36 -0.34 -11.23
C ASN A 146 -2.02 0.56 -12.28
N PRO A 147 -1.43 0.70 -13.50
CA PRO A 147 -2.03 1.48 -14.59
C PRO A 147 -3.46 1.08 -14.92
N CYS A 148 -3.81 -0.21 -14.94
CA CYS A 148 -5.15 -0.68 -15.26
C CYS A 148 -6.25 -0.15 -14.32
N LEU A 149 -5.91 0.35 -13.14
CA LEU A 149 -6.84 0.93 -12.18
C LEU A 149 -7.05 2.43 -12.35
N LEU A 150 -6.26 3.09 -13.19
CA LEU A 150 -6.33 4.55 -13.46
C LEU A 150 -6.88 4.85 -14.87
N GLN A 151 -7.86 4.09 -15.34
CA GLN A 151 -8.40 4.22 -16.68
C GLN A 151 -9.56 5.22 -16.79
N ASN A 152 -10.05 5.72 -15.66
CA ASN A 152 -11.17 6.65 -15.59
C ASN A 152 -10.67 8.07 -15.30
N GLU A 153 -10.95 9.02 -16.18
CA GLU A 153 -10.50 10.41 -16.06
C GLU A 153 -11.12 11.12 -14.86
N GLU A 154 -12.40 10.89 -14.56
CA GLU A 154 -13.07 11.46 -13.41
C GLU A 154 -12.37 11.06 -12.10
N LEU A 155 -11.94 9.79 -12.01
CA LEU A 155 -11.16 9.29 -10.87
C LEU A 155 -9.83 10.02 -10.73
N VAL A 156 -9.09 10.17 -11.83
CA VAL A 156 -7.79 10.88 -11.84
C VAL A 156 -7.96 12.35 -11.45
N HIS A 157 -8.96 13.01 -12.00
CA HIS A 157 -9.31 14.38 -11.65
C HIS A 157 -9.63 14.53 -10.15
N MET A 158 -10.48 13.64 -9.61
CA MET A 158 -10.85 13.66 -8.20
C MET A 158 -9.64 13.43 -7.27
N LEU A 159 -8.74 12.53 -7.63
CA LEU A 159 -7.50 12.30 -6.87
C LEU A 159 -6.59 13.54 -6.92
N LYS A 160 -6.45 14.19 -8.07
CA LYS A 160 -5.73 15.47 -8.19
C LYS A 160 -6.32 16.53 -7.27
N GLU A 161 -7.63 16.72 -7.34
CA GLU A 161 -8.34 17.70 -6.51
C GLU A 161 -8.23 17.44 -5.01
N SER A 162 -8.09 16.17 -4.62
CA SER A 162 -7.88 15.80 -3.22
C SER A 162 -6.44 16.01 -2.72
N GLY A 163 -5.49 16.30 -3.61
CA GLY A 163 -4.10 16.59 -3.26
C GLY A 163 -3.07 15.60 -3.78
N LEU A 164 -3.42 14.68 -4.70
CA LEU A 164 -2.45 13.78 -5.31
C LEU A 164 -1.40 14.59 -6.09
N ALA A 165 -0.16 14.56 -5.61
CA ALA A 165 0.97 15.27 -6.19
C ALA A 165 1.90 14.37 -6.99
N PHE A 166 2.08 13.14 -6.53
CA PHE A 166 2.99 12.18 -7.16
C PHE A 166 2.40 10.76 -7.07
N ILE A 167 2.63 9.98 -8.13
CA ILE A 167 2.19 8.60 -8.20
C ILE A 167 3.29 7.70 -8.78
N GLU A 168 3.48 6.55 -8.17
CA GLU A 168 4.30 5.48 -8.71
C GLU A 168 3.41 4.45 -9.40
N ILE A 169 3.65 4.23 -10.69
CA ILE A 169 2.97 3.22 -11.49
C ILE A 169 3.94 2.09 -11.84
N GLY A 170 3.57 0.87 -11.47
CA GLY A 170 4.38 -0.29 -11.81
C GLY A 170 4.13 -0.73 -13.25
N VAL A 171 5.12 -0.64 -14.12
CA VAL A 171 5.12 -1.25 -15.46
C VAL A 171 5.79 -2.61 -15.44
N GLN A 172 6.91 -2.70 -14.74
CA GLN A 172 7.73 -3.87 -14.41
C GLN A 172 8.44 -4.52 -15.60
N ALA A 173 7.76 -4.79 -16.72
CA ALA A 173 8.36 -5.35 -17.93
C ALA A 173 7.88 -4.59 -19.17
N ILE A 174 8.78 -4.33 -20.13
CA ILE A 174 8.46 -3.55 -21.34
C ILE A 174 7.62 -4.39 -22.30
N ASP A 175 7.99 -5.64 -22.55
CA ASP A 175 7.24 -6.52 -23.44
C ASP A 175 5.88 -6.87 -22.84
N GLU A 176 4.79 -6.59 -23.58
CA GLU A 176 3.43 -6.78 -23.13
C GLU A 176 3.09 -8.26 -22.94
N ASP A 177 3.48 -9.11 -23.88
CA ASP A 177 3.20 -10.53 -23.81
C ASP A 177 3.90 -11.19 -22.62
N PHE A 178 5.16 -10.85 -22.39
CA PHE A 178 5.90 -11.29 -21.22
C PHE A 178 5.26 -10.75 -19.93
N ARG A 179 4.92 -9.48 -19.88
CA ARG A 179 4.28 -8.82 -18.74
C ARG A 179 2.98 -9.50 -18.34
N ILE A 180 2.10 -9.79 -19.32
CA ILE A 180 0.79 -10.38 -19.07
C ILE A 180 0.90 -11.89 -18.81
N LYS A 181 1.62 -12.62 -19.65
CA LYS A 181 1.61 -14.08 -19.64
C LYS A 181 2.58 -14.70 -18.63
N LYS A 182 3.77 -14.12 -18.48
CA LYS A 182 4.82 -14.64 -17.59
C LYS A 182 4.81 -13.97 -16.23
N VAL A 183 4.80 -12.65 -16.22
CA VAL A 183 4.80 -11.87 -14.99
C VAL A 183 3.42 -11.85 -14.31
N LYS A 184 2.36 -12.24 -15.03
CA LYS A 184 0.95 -12.21 -14.58
C LYS A 184 0.51 -10.84 -14.09
N ARG A 185 1.01 -9.81 -14.76
CA ARG A 185 0.61 -8.42 -14.48
C ARG A 185 -0.45 -7.99 -15.49
N PRO A 186 -1.61 -7.43 -15.05
CA PRO A 186 -2.77 -7.20 -15.91
C PRO A 186 -2.65 -5.96 -16.80
N ASP A 187 -1.56 -5.19 -16.67
CA ASP A 187 -1.39 -3.91 -17.35
C ASP A 187 -0.96 -4.11 -18.81
N SER A 188 -1.87 -3.86 -19.77
CA SER A 188 -1.53 -3.78 -21.20
C SER A 188 -0.83 -2.46 -21.54
N ASP A 189 -0.18 -2.39 -22.70
CA ASP A 189 0.39 -1.14 -23.20
C ASP A 189 -0.67 -0.04 -23.29
N LYS A 190 -1.88 -0.38 -23.73
CA LYS A 190 -3.02 0.54 -23.75
C LYS A 190 -3.31 1.12 -22.36
N HIS A 191 -3.28 0.31 -21.32
CA HIS A 191 -3.47 0.79 -19.94
C HIS A 191 -2.37 1.74 -19.53
N ILE A 192 -1.11 1.41 -19.81
CA ILE A 192 0.06 2.20 -19.44
C ILE A 192 0.03 3.57 -20.13
N PHE A 193 -0.13 3.59 -21.46
CA PHE A 193 -0.14 4.85 -22.21
C PHE A 193 -1.32 5.74 -21.84
N LYS A 194 -2.52 5.17 -21.71
CA LYS A 194 -3.69 5.95 -21.29
C LYS A 194 -3.52 6.54 -19.89
N THR A 195 -2.97 5.77 -18.95
CA THR A 195 -2.67 6.28 -17.61
C THR A 195 -1.68 7.43 -17.68
N ALA A 196 -0.59 7.29 -18.43
CA ALA A 196 0.41 8.35 -18.58
C ALA A 196 -0.19 9.62 -19.20
N GLU A 197 -1.08 9.48 -20.21
CA GLU A 197 -1.79 10.60 -20.82
C GLU A 197 -2.69 11.32 -19.79
N LEU A 198 -3.50 10.58 -19.02
CA LEU A 198 -4.38 11.14 -18.00
C LEU A 198 -3.58 11.85 -16.90
N LEU A 199 -2.49 11.26 -16.44
CA LEU A 199 -1.65 11.87 -15.41
C LEU A 199 -1.02 13.18 -15.89
N ARG A 200 -0.53 13.24 -17.15
CA ARG A 200 -0.01 14.46 -17.77
C ARG A 200 -1.10 15.52 -17.93
N LYS A 201 -2.28 15.14 -18.41
CA LYS A 201 -3.42 16.03 -18.60
C LYS A 201 -3.84 16.74 -17.29
N HIS A 202 -3.75 16.01 -16.17
CA HIS A 202 -4.10 16.54 -14.85
C HIS A 202 -2.89 17.06 -14.06
N GLU A 203 -1.72 17.21 -14.70
CA GLU A 203 -0.50 17.72 -14.07
C GLU A 203 -0.13 16.96 -12.78
N ILE A 204 -0.24 15.63 -12.81
CA ILE A 204 0.22 14.75 -11.74
C ILE A 204 1.58 14.20 -12.12
N TYR A 205 2.59 14.42 -11.28
CA TYR A 205 3.90 13.82 -11.48
C TYR A 205 3.83 12.31 -11.27
N PHE A 206 4.54 11.55 -12.12
CA PHE A 206 4.58 10.11 -11.98
C PHE A 206 5.93 9.51 -12.31
N GLN A 207 6.19 8.37 -11.70
CA GLN A 207 7.31 7.49 -12.00
C GLN A 207 6.78 6.15 -12.49
N ALA A 208 7.35 5.65 -13.59
CA ALA A 208 7.10 4.29 -14.07
C ALA A 208 8.26 3.39 -13.61
N THR A 209 7.94 2.36 -12.84
CA THR A 209 8.95 1.44 -12.30
C THR A 209 9.09 0.19 -13.17
N HIS A 210 10.33 -0.29 -13.30
CA HIS A 210 10.71 -1.46 -14.09
C HIS A 210 11.60 -2.40 -13.28
N ILE A 211 11.50 -3.69 -13.56
CA ILE A 211 12.36 -4.72 -12.99
C ILE A 211 13.25 -5.25 -14.13
N PHE A 212 14.56 -5.19 -13.93
CA PHE A 212 15.55 -5.75 -14.85
C PHE A 212 15.97 -7.14 -14.37
N GLY A 213 16.27 -8.04 -15.31
CA GLY A 213 16.74 -9.39 -15.00
C GLY A 213 15.63 -10.39 -14.66
N LEU A 214 14.38 -10.10 -15.02
CA LEU A 214 13.34 -11.13 -15.01
C LEU A 214 13.64 -12.14 -16.13
N ASP A 215 13.61 -13.44 -15.80
CA ASP A 215 13.82 -14.51 -16.79
C ASP A 215 12.72 -14.46 -17.87
N GLN A 216 13.16 -14.39 -19.12
CA GLN A 216 12.31 -14.39 -20.32
C GLN A 216 12.07 -15.82 -20.83
#